data_b91f719851ef59e2bbdb112639aa8356
#
_entry.id   b91f719851ef59e2bbdb112639aa8356
#
_cell.length_a   1.000
_cell.length_b   1.000
_cell.length_c   1.000
_cell.angle_alpha   90.00
_cell.angle_beta   90.00
_cell.angle_gamma   90.00
#
_symmetry.space_group_name_H-M   'P 1'
#
loop_
_entity.id
_entity.type
_entity.pdbx_description
1 polymer ?
#
loop_
_entity_poly.entity_id
_entity_poly.type
_entity_poly.pdbx_seq_one_letter_code
_entity_poly.pdbx_strand_id
1 'polypeptide(L)'
;MSFEVPKKLEREINRLVKKYPEKRSASLMVLHALQDEFGHISPKAEKWAAAKLELQPINIHELVTFYPMLREHDPGKTVVRVCRTLSCALAGSARLHGHICERLGLAAGASGLQRTKDGKYGVEYAECLASCGTGPVMMCNDDFYENISNDRADEILEKYDE
;
A
#
# COMPACT_ATOMS: atom_id res chain seq x y z
N MET A 1 1.41 25.68 -1.47
CA MET A 1 1.70 25.17 -2.82
C MET A 1 0.44 24.52 -3.34
N SER A 2 0.03 24.82 -4.57
CA SER A 2 -1.09 24.18 -5.26
C SER A 2 -0.72 22.72 -5.56
N PHE A 3 -1.66 21.79 -5.41
CA PHE A 3 -1.50 20.42 -5.86
C PHE A 3 -1.73 20.39 -7.38
N GLU A 4 -0.71 20.02 -8.13
CA GLU A 4 -0.77 20.00 -9.58
C GLU A 4 -0.62 18.55 -10.08
N VAL A 5 -1.60 18.11 -10.85
CA VAL A 5 -1.57 16.81 -11.51
C VAL A 5 -0.92 16.99 -12.89
N PRO A 6 0.08 16.16 -13.25
CA PRO A 6 0.70 16.23 -14.57
C PRO A 6 -0.34 16.16 -15.70
N LYS A 7 -0.18 16.99 -16.72
CA LYS A 7 -1.15 17.04 -17.85
C LYS A 7 -1.33 15.68 -18.56
N LYS A 8 -0.30 14.83 -18.53
CA LYS A 8 -0.37 13.47 -19.09
C LYS A 8 -1.35 12.62 -18.26
N LEU A 9 -1.16 12.59 -16.94
CA LEU A 9 -2.01 11.85 -16.01
C LEU A 9 -3.46 12.38 -16.05
N GLU A 10 -3.64 13.70 -16.09
CA GLU A 10 -4.98 14.28 -16.18
C GLU A 10 -5.72 13.85 -17.45
N ARG A 11 -5.04 13.77 -18.60
CA ARG A 11 -5.63 13.26 -19.84
C ARG A 11 -6.02 11.77 -19.72
N GLU A 12 -5.19 10.98 -19.06
CA GLU A 12 -5.45 9.57 -18.81
C GLU A 12 -6.68 9.40 -17.91
N ILE A 13 -6.74 10.13 -16.80
CA ILE A 13 -7.89 10.14 -15.88
C ILE A 13 -9.16 10.57 -16.62
N ASN A 14 -9.09 11.58 -17.48
CA ASN A 14 -10.25 12.01 -18.29
C ASN A 14 -10.76 10.92 -19.22
N ARG A 15 -9.86 10.12 -19.82
CA ARG A 15 -10.24 8.97 -20.66
C ARG A 15 -10.87 7.85 -19.81
N LEU A 16 -10.31 7.62 -18.65
CA LEU A 16 -10.77 6.61 -17.71
C LEU A 16 -12.17 6.91 -17.20
N VAL A 17 -12.42 8.12 -16.73
CA VAL A 17 -13.75 8.55 -16.24
C VAL A 17 -14.83 8.39 -17.31
N LYS A 18 -14.52 8.66 -18.58
CA LYS A 18 -15.47 8.49 -19.69
C LYS A 18 -15.89 7.04 -19.97
N LYS A 19 -15.19 6.04 -19.43
CA LYS A 19 -15.56 4.63 -19.58
C LYS A 19 -16.70 4.19 -18.64
N TYR A 20 -17.03 5.01 -17.65
CA TYR A 20 -18.05 4.71 -16.66
C TYR A 20 -19.33 5.51 -16.91
N PRO A 21 -20.51 4.91 -16.69
CA PRO A 21 -21.79 5.61 -16.84
C PRO A 21 -21.91 6.83 -15.92
N GLU A 22 -21.37 6.70 -14.69
CA GLU A 22 -21.36 7.75 -13.68
C GLU A 22 -19.91 8.02 -13.21
N LYS A 23 -19.59 9.27 -12.99
CA LYS A 23 -18.23 9.68 -12.53
C LYS A 23 -17.84 9.03 -11.21
N ARG A 24 -18.78 8.85 -10.28
CA ARG A 24 -18.57 8.19 -9.00
C ARG A 24 -18.01 6.76 -9.17
N SER A 25 -18.48 6.03 -10.16
CA SER A 25 -18.03 4.65 -10.41
C SER A 25 -16.55 4.55 -10.83
N ALA A 26 -15.96 5.65 -11.29
CA ALA A 26 -14.55 5.73 -11.64
C ALA A 26 -13.63 6.04 -10.44
N SER A 27 -14.16 6.28 -9.24
CA SER A 27 -13.40 6.84 -8.10
C SER A 27 -12.17 6.02 -7.74
N LEU A 28 -12.32 4.69 -7.57
CA LEU A 28 -11.18 3.83 -7.22
C LEU A 28 -10.09 3.86 -8.28
N MET A 29 -10.45 3.81 -9.54
CA MET A 29 -9.47 3.83 -10.63
C MET A 29 -8.75 5.18 -10.72
N VAL A 30 -9.43 6.28 -10.43
CA VAL A 30 -8.81 7.62 -10.34
C VAL A 30 -7.84 7.68 -9.16
N LEU A 31 -8.20 7.11 -8.02
CA LEU A 31 -7.35 7.05 -6.83
C LEU A 31 -6.11 6.18 -7.08
N HIS A 32 -6.26 5.03 -7.72
CA HIS A 32 -5.09 4.21 -8.12
C HIS A 32 -4.16 4.99 -9.05
N ALA A 33 -4.68 5.64 -10.09
CA ALA A 33 -3.84 6.43 -11.01
C ALA A 33 -3.11 7.60 -10.31
N LEU A 34 -3.75 8.22 -9.31
CA LEU A 34 -3.09 9.24 -8.48
C LEU A 34 -2.03 8.62 -7.56
N GLN A 35 -2.31 7.47 -6.94
CA GLN A 35 -1.36 6.80 -6.07
C GLN A 35 -0.13 6.30 -6.83
N ASP A 36 -0.30 5.77 -8.04
CA ASP A 36 0.78 5.33 -8.90
C ASP A 36 1.75 6.48 -9.26
N GLU A 37 1.21 7.70 -9.44
CA GLU A 37 2.02 8.89 -9.74
C GLU A 37 2.68 9.49 -8.50
N PHE A 38 1.94 9.56 -7.36
CA PHE A 38 2.38 10.31 -6.18
C PHE A 38 2.82 9.43 -5.01
N GLY A 39 2.72 8.10 -5.12
CA GLY A 39 3.05 7.13 -4.08
C GLY A 39 2.00 7.01 -2.98
N HIS A 40 1.16 8.02 -2.77
CA HIS A 40 0.08 8.05 -1.78
C HIS A 40 -0.99 9.09 -2.13
N ILE A 41 -2.11 9.02 -1.46
CA ILE A 41 -3.24 9.95 -1.64
C ILE A 41 -3.23 10.99 -0.52
N SER A 42 -2.63 12.15 -0.80
CA SER A 42 -2.65 13.26 0.15
C SER A 42 -4.04 13.91 0.25
N PRO A 43 -4.36 14.66 1.32
CA PRO A 43 -5.61 15.41 1.41
C PRO A 43 -5.84 16.40 0.26
N LYS A 44 -4.78 16.85 -0.41
CA LYS A 44 -4.87 17.67 -1.61
C LYS A 44 -5.24 16.84 -2.84
N ALA A 45 -4.72 15.62 -2.96
CA ALA A 45 -5.11 14.68 -4.00
C ALA A 45 -6.57 14.27 -3.87
N GLU A 46 -7.06 14.02 -2.63
CA GLU A 46 -8.48 13.75 -2.38
C GLU A 46 -9.39 14.89 -2.86
N LYS A 47 -9.06 16.14 -2.50
CA LYS A 47 -9.82 17.33 -2.92
C LYS A 47 -9.81 17.49 -4.44
N TRP A 48 -8.68 17.23 -5.08
CA TRP A 48 -8.57 17.27 -6.54
C TRP A 48 -9.42 16.16 -7.19
N ALA A 49 -9.35 14.92 -6.68
CA ALA A 49 -10.16 13.81 -7.17
C ALA A 49 -11.67 14.08 -6.99
N ALA A 50 -12.08 14.61 -5.84
CA ALA A 50 -13.46 14.99 -5.56
C ALA A 50 -13.97 16.02 -6.57
N ALA A 51 -13.22 17.10 -6.79
CA ALA A 51 -13.57 18.12 -7.77
C ALA A 51 -13.66 17.56 -9.18
N LYS A 52 -12.72 16.66 -9.57
CA LYS A 52 -12.69 15.99 -10.89
C LYS A 52 -13.90 15.11 -11.14
N LEU A 53 -14.37 14.44 -10.11
CA LEU A 53 -15.51 13.51 -10.16
C LEU A 53 -16.85 14.15 -9.80
N GLU A 54 -16.86 15.45 -9.48
CA GLU A 54 -18.06 16.20 -9.03
C GLU A 54 -18.68 15.60 -7.75
N LEU A 55 -17.81 15.16 -6.83
CA LEU A 55 -18.15 14.57 -5.54
C LEU A 55 -17.75 15.49 -4.39
N GLN A 56 -18.27 15.20 -3.19
CA GLN A 56 -17.78 15.83 -1.97
C GLN A 56 -16.45 15.18 -1.54
N PRO A 57 -15.50 15.92 -0.95
CA PRO A 57 -14.22 15.37 -0.48
C PRO A 57 -14.38 14.16 0.44
N ILE A 58 -15.42 14.13 1.28
CA ILE A 58 -15.71 13.02 2.18
C ILE A 58 -15.99 11.71 1.42
N ASN A 59 -16.59 11.79 0.23
CA ASN A 59 -16.85 10.59 -0.58
C ASN A 59 -15.58 9.97 -1.17
N ILE A 60 -14.52 10.74 -1.28
CA ILE A 60 -13.20 10.25 -1.67
C ILE A 60 -12.46 9.72 -0.45
N HIS A 61 -12.49 10.46 0.66
CA HIS A 61 -11.83 10.09 1.91
C HIS A 61 -12.36 8.75 2.45
N GLU A 62 -13.68 8.49 2.38
CA GLU A 62 -14.27 7.20 2.76
C GLU A 62 -13.66 6.01 1.97
N LEU A 63 -13.30 6.22 0.70
CA LEU A 63 -12.66 5.17 -0.11
C LEU A 63 -11.20 4.98 0.29
N VAL A 64 -10.46 6.07 0.50
CA VAL A 64 -9.04 6.02 0.88
C VAL A 64 -8.86 5.30 2.22
N THR A 65 -9.75 5.55 3.18
CA THR A 65 -9.70 4.92 4.51
C THR A 65 -10.29 3.51 4.55
N PHE A 66 -11.17 3.16 3.61
CA PHE A 66 -11.79 1.83 3.55
C PHE A 66 -10.92 0.79 2.84
N TYR A 67 -10.26 1.17 1.73
CA TYR A 67 -9.49 0.22 0.91
C TYR A 67 -8.04 0.15 1.36
N PRO A 68 -7.56 -1.00 1.91
CA PRO A 68 -6.21 -1.10 2.50
C PRO A 68 -5.07 -0.97 1.48
N MET A 69 -5.37 -1.01 0.17
CA MET A 69 -4.39 -0.76 -0.88
C MET A 69 -4.13 0.73 -1.13
N LEU A 70 -5.05 1.62 -0.70
CA LEU A 70 -4.88 3.06 -0.80
C LEU A 70 -4.11 3.57 0.44
N ARG A 71 -3.29 4.58 0.25
CA ARG A 71 -2.34 5.09 1.24
C ARG A 71 -2.57 6.58 1.49
N GLU A 72 -2.86 6.96 2.72
CA GLU A 72 -2.97 8.38 3.12
C GLU A 72 -1.59 9.06 3.27
N HIS A 73 -0.57 8.25 3.52
CA HIS A 73 0.80 8.70 3.76
C HIS A 73 1.78 7.91 2.93
N ASP A 74 2.93 8.51 2.64
CA ASP A 74 4.02 7.86 1.93
C ASP A 74 4.49 6.60 2.68
N PRO A 75 4.32 5.41 2.10
CA PRO A 75 4.65 4.15 2.76
C PRO A 75 6.14 3.80 2.70
N GLY A 76 6.94 4.56 1.98
CA GLY A 76 8.30 4.20 1.61
C GLY A 76 8.40 3.57 0.21
N LYS A 77 9.63 3.41 -0.28
CA LYS A 77 9.90 2.88 -1.64
C LYS A 77 9.49 1.40 -1.76
N THR A 78 9.78 0.60 -0.73
CA THR A 78 9.46 -0.82 -0.67
C THR A 78 8.53 -1.10 0.49
N VAL A 79 7.33 -1.60 0.20
CA VAL A 79 6.32 -1.94 1.22
C VAL A 79 6.32 -3.44 1.47
N VAL A 80 6.72 -3.83 2.67
CA VAL A 80 6.72 -5.21 3.14
C VAL A 80 5.43 -5.49 3.90
N ARG A 81 4.63 -6.42 3.41
CA ARG A 81 3.36 -6.86 4.01
C ARG A 81 3.46 -8.29 4.48
N VAL A 82 3.28 -8.55 5.76
CA VAL A 82 3.32 -9.89 6.35
C VAL A 82 1.92 -10.32 6.73
N CYS A 83 1.46 -11.45 6.22
CA CYS A 83 0.14 -12.01 6.55
C CYS A 83 0.05 -12.35 8.04
N ARG A 84 -1.03 -11.90 8.72
CA ARG A 84 -1.24 -12.14 10.16
C ARG A 84 -2.40 -13.08 10.48
N THR A 85 -3.13 -13.60 9.48
CA THR A 85 -4.28 -14.47 9.74
C THR A 85 -3.86 -15.87 10.22
N LEU A 86 -4.82 -16.60 10.75
CA LEU A 86 -4.63 -17.77 11.60
C LEU A 86 -3.54 -18.74 11.12
N SER A 87 -3.60 -19.22 9.88
CA SER A 87 -2.62 -20.19 9.36
C SER A 87 -1.19 -19.63 9.36
N CYS A 88 -1.01 -18.38 8.90
CA CYS A 88 0.29 -17.73 8.90
C CYS A 88 0.76 -17.40 10.33
N ALA A 89 -0.15 -17.03 11.23
CA ALA A 89 0.16 -16.79 12.64
C ALA A 89 0.70 -18.09 13.30
N LEU A 90 0.03 -19.22 13.09
CA LEU A 90 0.48 -20.53 13.56
C LEU A 90 1.80 -20.96 12.93
N ALA A 91 2.03 -20.61 11.66
CA ALA A 91 3.29 -20.84 10.96
C ALA A 91 4.43 -19.88 11.36
N GLY A 92 4.16 -18.88 12.25
CA GLY A 92 5.19 -18.02 12.81
C GLY A 92 5.29 -16.63 12.16
N SER A 93 4.25 -16.12 11.49
CA SER A 93 4.28 -14.80 10.83
C SER A 93 4.53 -13.64 11.79
N ALA A 94 4.10 -13.74 13.07
CA ALA A 94 4.40 -12.71 14.06
C ALA A 94 5.90 -12.62 14.36
N ARG A 95 6.59 -13.76 14.40
CA ARG A 95 8.05 -13.84 14.58
C ARG A 95 8.77 -13.28 13.36
N LEU A 96 8.30 -13.64 12.15
CA LEU A 96 8.82 -13.11 10.89
C LEU A 96 8.70 -11.59 10.82
N HIS A 97 7.52 -11.04 11.13
CA HIS A 97 7.30 -9.59 11.16
C HIS A 97 8.21 -8.90 12.19
N GLY A 98 8.34 -9.48 13.40
CA GLY A 98 9.24 -8.95 14.42
C GLY A 98 10.69 -8.90 13.95
N HIS A 99 11.19 -9.98 13.32
CA HIS A 99 12.52 -10.06 12.74
C HIS A 99 12.75 -8.98 11.66
N ILE A 100 11.81 -8.81 10.74
CA ILE A 100 11.89 -7.78 9.69
C ILE A 100 11.93 -6.37 10.31
N CYS A 101 11.06 -6.10 11.30
CA CYS A 101 11.05 -4.81 12.00
C CYS A 101 12.39 -4.56 12.69
N GLU A 102 12.93 -5.53 13.43
CA GLU A 102 14.21 -5.42 14.12
C GLU A 102 15.37 -5.13 13.15
N ARG A 103 15.45 -5.87 12.05
CA ARG A 103 16.44 -5.65 10.99
C ARG A 103 16.39 -4.24 10.41
N LEU A 104 15.19 -3.69 10.23
CA LEU A 104 14.98 -2.36 9.64
C LEU A 104 14.92 -1.23 10.68
N GLY A 105 15.20 -1.51 11.96
CA GLY A 105 15.20 -0.53 13.04
C GLY A 105 13.81 0.04 13.37
N LEU A 106 12.76 -0.79 13.17
CA LEU A 106 11.37 -0.46 13.44
C LEU A 106 10.88 -1.16 14.72
N ALA A 107 9.76 -0.71 15.29
CA ALA A 107 9.19 -1.32 16.49
C ALA A 107 8.46 -2.62 16.16
N ALA A 108 8.88 -3.74 16.76
CA ALA A 108 8.18 -5.00 16.61
C ALA A 108 6.76 -4.94 17.20
N GLY A 109 5.79 -5.54 16.52
CA GLY A 109 4.41 -5.69 17.00
C GLY A 109 3.55 -4.42 16.95
N ALA A 110 4.03 -3.32 16.38
CA ALA A 110 3.22 -2.13 16.17
C ALA A 110 2.08 -2.42 15.16
N SER A 111 0.91 -1.84 15.40
CA SER A 111 -0.20 -1.86 14.47
C SER A 111 -0.05 -0.79 13.40
N GLY A 112 -0.45 -1.11 12.17
CA GLY A 112 -0.38 -0.19 11.04
C GLY A 112 1.00 -0.16 10.37
N LEU A 113 1.10 0.70 9.36
CA LEU A 113 2.30 0.88 8.58
C LEU A 113 3.38 1.60 9.40
N GLN A 114 4.57 1.03 9.48
CA GLN A 114 5.76 1.69 9.98
C GLN A 114 6.69 1.98 8.82
N ARG A 115 7.30 3.16 8.81
CA ARG A 115 8.23 3.59 7.76
C ARG A 115 9.62 3.84 8.34
N THR A 116 10.66 3.38 7.66
CA THR A 116 12.05 3.69 8.02
C THR A 116 12.34 5.19 7.85
N LYS A 117 13.27 5.72 8.65
CA LYS A 117 13.59 7.16 8.63
C LYS A 117 14.12 7.66 7.28
N ASP A 118 14.83 6.79 6.56
CA ASP A 118 15.35 7.06 5.22
C ASP A 118 14.27 6.96 4.13
N GLY A 119 13.07 6.46 4.49
CA GLY A 119 11.97 6.29 3.55
C GLY A 119 12.11 5.11 2.59
N LYS A 120 13.08 4.25 2.82
CA LYS A 120 13.34 3.12 1.93
C LYS A 120 12.30 2.02 2.10
N TYR A 121 11.95 1.69 3.34
CA TYR A 121 11.01 0.62 3.65
C TYR A 121 9.80 1.11 4.43
N GLY A 122 8.65 0.49 4.12
CA GLY A 122 7.48 0.45 4.96
C GLY A 122 7.16 -1.00 5.34
N VAL A 123 6.79 -1.25 6.59
CA VAL A 123 6.44 -2.59 7.09
C VAL A 123 5.07 -2.55 7.73
N GLU A 124 4.22 -3.47 7.37
CA GLU A 124 2.89 -3.62 7.94
C GLU A 124 2.42 -5.08 7.96
N TYR A 125 1.37 -5.34 8.73
CA TYR A 125 0.62 -6.58 8.59
C TYR A 125 -0.41 -6.49 7.46
N ALA A 126 -0.54 -7.58 6.69
CA ALA A 126 -1.71 -7.80 5.84
C ALA A 126 -2.68 -8.76 6.52
N GLU A 127 -3.99 -8.57 6.34
CA GLU A 127 -4.98 -9.46 6.95
C GLU A 127 -4.91 -10.87 6.36
N CYS A 128 -5.06 -11.04 5.05
CA CYS A 128 -4.95 -12.33 4.40
C CYS A 128 -4.34 -12.21 3.01
N LEU A 129 -3.31 -13.01 2.75
CA LEU A 129 -2.65 -13.10 1.43
C LEU A 129 -3.00 -14.40 0.68
N ALA A 130 -4.04 -15.10 1.14
CA ALA A 130 -4.69 -16.25 0.48
C ALA A 130 -3.78 -17.46 0.17
N SER A 131 -2.67 -17.68 0.90
CA SER A 131 -1.76 -18.81 0.73
C SER A 131 -1.57 -19.61 2.03
N CYS A 132 -2.68 -20.10 2.58
CA CYS A 132 -2.71 -20.71 3.92
C CYS A 132 -1.90 -22.01 4.04
N GLY A 133 -1.70 -22.75 2.94
CA GLY A 133 -0.93 -24.00 2.90
C GLY A 133 0.57 -23.81 2.86
N THR A 134 1.05 -22.60 2.58
CA THR A 134 2.45 -22.25 2.39
C THR A 134 2.91 -21.09 3.30
N GLY A 135 2.28 -20.99 4.47
CA GLY A 135 2.63 -19.96 5.46
C GLY A 135 4.00 -20.20 6.14
N PRO A 136 4.62 -19.17 6.69
CA PRO A 136 4.19 -17.76 6.62
C PRO A 136 4.45 -17.16 5.24
N VAL A 137 3.59 -16.20 4.84
CA VAL A 137 3.72 -15.50 3.56
C VAL A 137 3.90 -14.00 3.77
N MET A 138 4.62 -13.37 2.83
CA MET A 138 4.78 -11.93 2.77
C MET A 138 4.77 -11.42 1.33
N MET A 139 4.59 -10.13 1.17
CA MET A 139 4.79 -9.43 -0.09
C MET A 139 5.82 -8.30 0.10
N CYS A 140 6.62 -8.07 -0.94
CA CYS A 140 7.42 -6.86 -1.09
C CYS A 140 6.91 -6.13 -2.33
N ASN A 141 6.25 -5.00 -2.15
CA ASN A 141 5.45 -4.35 -3.20
C ASN A 141 4.44 -5.35 -3.81
N ASP A 142 4.59 -5.71 -5.09
CA ASP A 142 3.73 -6.66 -5.79
C ASP A 142 4.30 -8.08 -5.86
N ASP A 143 5.55 -8.28 -5.41
CA ASP A 143 6.18 -9.59 -5.39
C ASP A 143 5.70 -10.41 -4.19
N PHE A 144 5.28 -11.65 -4.46
CA PHE A 144 4.70 -12.56 -3.48
C PHE A 144 5.67 -13.66 -3.09
N TYR A 145 5.82 -13.91 -1.80
CA TYR A 145 6.77 -14.87 -1.23
C TYR A 145 6.12 -15.80 -0.21
N GLU A 146 6.37 -17.10 -0.35
CA GLU A 146 5.79 -18.18 0.46
C GLU A 146 6.85 -18.94 1.25
N ASN A 147 6.44 -19.63 2.32
CA ASN A 147 7.31 -20.43 3.20
C ASN A 147 8.54 -19.64 3.70
N ILE A 148 8.31 -18.43 4.20
CA ILE A 148 9.38 -17.50 4.50
C ILE A 148 9.96 -17.74 5.90
N SER A 149 11.24 -18.16 5.94
CA SER A 149 12.08 -18.12 7.14
C SER A 149 12.67 -16.70 7.34
N ASN A 150 13.22 -16.45 8.53
CA ASN A 150 13.92 -15.20 8.81
C ASN A 150 15.10 -14.99 7.83
N ASP A 151 15.92 -16.00 7.61
CA ASP A 151 17.08 -15.92 6.68
C ASP A 151 16.61 -15.60 5.25
N ARG A 152 15.49 -16.24 4.83
CA ARG A 152 14.94 -15.99 3.50
C ARG A 152 14.36 -14.57 3.38
N ALA A 153 13.79 -14.03 4.44
CA ALA A 153 13.34 -12.64 4.47
C ALA A 153 14.51 -11.68 4.30
N ASP A 154 15.65 -11.98 4.96
CA ASP A 154 16.87 -11.19 4.84
C ASP A 154 17.41 -11.17 3.40
N GLU A 155 17.50 -12.33 2.75
CA GLU A 155 17.90 -12.42 1.34
C GLU A 155 16.96 -11.66 0.39
N ILE A 156 15.65 -11.67 0.71
CA ILE A 156 14.65 -10.95 -0.11
C ILE A 156 14.84 -9.44 0.08
N LEU A 157 14.98 -8.96 1.31
CA LEU A 157 15.18 -7.54 1.58
C LEU A 157 16.44 -6.99 0.91
N GLU A 158 17.53 -7.76 0.87
CA GLU A 158 18.78 -7.37 0.18
C GLU A 158 18.57 -7.06 -1.30
N LYS A 159 17.64 -7.73 -1.98
CA LYS A 159 17.32 -7.44 -3.39
C LYS A 159 16.65 -6.08 -3.62
N TYR A 160 16.02 -5.53 -2.56
CA TYR A 160 15.38 -4.21 -2.60
C TYR A 160 16.26 -3.11 -1.99
N ASP A 161 17.49 -3.48 -1.56
CA ASP A 161 18.45 -2.53 -1.02
C ASP A 161 19.17 -1.73 -2.12
N GLU A 162 19.07 -2.12 -3.37
CA GLU A 162 19.58 -1.39 -4.54
C GLU A 162 18.56 -0.31 -4.98
#